data_6fd340d892b53dc78e4e4b89072b1ed8
#
_entry.id   6fd340d892b53dc78e4e4b89072b1ed8
#
_cell.length_a   1.000
_cell.length_b   1.000
_cell.length_c   1.000
_cell.angle_alpha   90.00
_cell.angle_beta   90.00
_cell.angle_gamma   90.00
#
_symmetry.space_group_name_H-M   'P 1'
#
loop_
_entity.id
_entity.type
_entity.pdbx_description
1 polymer ?
#
loop_
_entity_poly.entity_id
_entity_poly.type
_entity_poly.pdbx_seq_one_letter_code
_entity_poly.pdbx_strand_id
1 'polypeptide(L)'
;DRRQRQMCIRDRPIAQKAAIVKTIDEWLHRKNIGLLHVEPHYKEIHPMVIAEELLPTPKGESTLIDYKLWCFNGKVHYIMICSDRSGNGAKVHLMLYDREWNACPQYSIFSSGYPKGKIMPKPKNLEKMREVAEKLSQGFPELRVDLYNLNPEDENGKIYFGELTFTSLGGLMTYFTPEFLKKAGALFSIKDFKKKV
;
A
#
# COMPACT_ATOMS: atom_id res chain seq x y z
N ASP A 1 2.47 4.47 3.27
CA ASP A 1 1.69 5.64 3.67
C ASP A 1 1.68 6.69 2.56
N ARG A 2 0.56 7.40 2.41
CA ARG A 2 0.44 8.52 1.46
C ARG A 2 1.53 9.57 1.61
N ARG A 3 2.13 9.71 2.78
CA ARG A 3 3.20 10.67 3.04
C ARG A 3 4.57 10.17 2.63
N GLN A 4 4.87 8.91 2.82
CA GLN A 4 6.06 8.33 2.20
C GLN A 4 5.99 8.50 0.70
N ARG A 5 4.80 8.39 0.09
CA ARG A 5 4.60 8.63 -1.34
C ARG A 5 4.60 10.09 -1.76
N GLN A 6 4.20 11.02 -0.90
CA GLN A 6 4.40 12.46 -1.14
C GLN A 6 5.88 12.84 -1.05
N MET A 7 6.67 12.02 -0.37
CA MET A 7 8.12 12.15 -0.25
C MET A 7 8.92 11.36 -1.30
N CYS A 8 8.27 10.73 -2.28
CA CYS A 8 8.96 10.09 -3.40
C CYS A 8 9.35 11.14 -4.46
N ILE A 9 10.63 11.20 -4.78
CA ILE A 9 11.14 11.93 -5.95
C ILE A 9 11.38 10.88 -7.02
N ARG A 10 10.50 10.84 -8.04
CA ARG A 10 10.61 9.93 -9.17
C ARG A 10 10.97 10.72 -10.43
N ASP A 11 11.78 10.14 -11.30
CA ASP A 11 12.02 10.60 -12.67
C ASP A 11 12.49 12.05 -12.82
N ARG A 12 13.15 12.61 -11.81
CA ARG A 12 13.69 13.97 -11.92
C ARG A 12 15.07 13.95 -12.55
N PRO A 13 15.30 14.75 -13.62
CA PRO A 13 16.60 14.87 -14.24
C PRO A 13 17.68 15.35 -13.25
N ILE A 14 18.93 14.91 -13.44
CA ILE A 14 20.11 15.33 -12.66
C ILE A 14 20.23 16.87 -12.60
N ALA A 15 19.76 17.58 -13.62
CA ALA A 15 19.69 19.05 -13.63
C ALA A 15 18.88 19.66 -12.46
N GLN A 16 18.06 18.88 -11.78
CA GLN A 16 17.29 19.32 -10.59
C GLN A 16 17.94 18.91 -9.26
N LYS A 17 19.21 18.54 -9.23
CA LYS A 17 19.90 18.05 -8.02
C LYS A 17 19.72 18.99 -6.83
N ALA A 18 19.90 20.31 -7.03
CA ALA A 18 19.73 21.27 -5.94
C ALA A 18 18.30 21.28 -5.36
N ALA A 19 17.28 21.18 -6.22
CA ALA A 19 15.88 21.09 -5.77
C ALA A 19 15.60 19.77 -5.04
N ILE A 20 16.20 18.67 -5.47
CA ILE A 20 16.11 17.36 -4.81
C ILE A 20 16.73 17.45 -3.42
N VAL A 21 17.95 17.96 -3.30
CA VAL A 21 18.66 18.12 -2.02
C VAL A 21 17.85 18.98 -1.06
N LYS A 22 17.32 20.13 -1.51
CA LYS A 22 16.47 20.99 -0.72
C LYS A 22 15.22 20.25 -0.22
N THR A 23 14.55 19.52 -1.11
CA THR A 23 13.35 18.76 -0.75
C THR A 23 13.66 17.68 0.29
N ILE A 24 14.77 16.96 0.15
CA ILE A 24 15.23 15.94 1.11
C ILE A 24 15.51 16.58 2.46
N ASP A 25 16.21 17.72 2.48
CA ASP A 25 16.51 18.44 3.71
C ASP A 25 15.23 18.90 4.44
N GLU A 26 14.28 19.46 3.71
CA GLU A 26 12.95 19.79 4.24
C GLU A 26 12.23 18.57 4.85
N TRP A 27 12.34 17.39 4.24
CA TRP A 27 11.74 16.16 4.75
C TRP A 27 12.40 15.68 6.04
N LEU A 28 13.73 15.68 6.08
CA LEU A 28 14.50 15.24 7.26
C LEU A 28 14.25 16.12 8.49
N HIS A 29 13.98 17.42 8.28
CA HIS A 29 13.71 18.37 9.35
C HIS A 29 12.22 18.56 9.67
N ARG A 30 11.32 17.82 9.01
CA ARG A 30 9.88 17.96 9.23
C ARG A 30 9.47 17.47 10.61
N LYS A 31 8.92 18.38 11.41
CA LYS A 31 8.41 18.09 12.77
C LYS A 31 6.94 17.64 12.72
N ASN A 32 6.51 16.92 13.74
CA ASN A 32 5.12 16.51 13.96
C ASN A 32 4.52 15.60 12.86
N ILE A 33 5.35 14.82 12.17
CA ILE A 33 4.89 13.78 11.26
C ILE A 33 4.05 12.79 12.08
N GLY A 34 2.87 12.46 11.58
CA GLY A 34 1.96 11.49 12.21
C GLY A 34 0.92 12.06 13.17
N LEU A 35 1.16 13.21 13.82
CA LEU A 35 0.19 13.77 14.79
C LEU A 35 -1.15 14.16 14.16
N LEU A 36 -1.11 14.79 12.97
CA LEU A 36 -2.31 15.25 12.25
C LEU A 36 -3.14 14.09 11.67
N HIS A 37 -2.63 12.86 11.68
CA HIS A 37 -3.26 11.70 11.03
C HIS A 37 -3.40 10.48 11.95
N VAL A 38 -3.35 10.73 13.29
CA VAL A 38 -3.54 9.67 14.29
C VAL A 38 -2.50 8.54 14.18
N GLU A 39 -1.27 8.90 13.84
CA GLU A 39 -0.14 7.98 13.70
C GLU A 39 1.03 8.39 14.62
N PRO A 40 0.84 8.38 15.95
CA PRO A 40 1.82 8.93 16.91
C PRO A 40 3.17 8.18 16.92
N HIS A 41 3.19 6.94 16.47
CA HIS A 41 4.42 6.11 16.39
C HIS A 41 5.48 6.69 15.43
N TYR A 42 5.10 7.54 14.48
CA TYR A 42 6.08 8.22 13.61
C TYR A 42 7.01 9.18 14.36
N LYS A 43 6.67 9.58 15.58
CA LYS A 43 7.57 10.40 16.40
C LYS A 43 8.84 9.67 16.82
N GLU A 44 8.72 8.36 17.01
CA GLU A 44 9.80 7.50 17.48
C GLU A 44 10.69 7.00 16.32
N ILE A 45 10.30 7.26 15.08
CA ILE A 45 11.05 6.83 13.89
C ILE A 45 12.06 7.91 13.51
N HIS A 46 13.34 7.56 13.52
CA HIS A 46 14.39 8.44 13.03
C HIS A 46 14.25 8.64 11.52
N PRO A 47 14.16 9.89 11.02
CA PRO A 47 14.04 10.14 9.60
C PRO A 47 15.26 9.64 8.83
N MET A 48 15.03 8.90 7.75
CA MET A 48 16.07 8.41 6.85
C MET A 48 15.66 8.59 5.40
N VAL A 49 16.65 8.68 4.52
CA VAL A 49 16.44 8.72 3.06
C VAL A 49 16.83 7.38 2.48
N ILE A 50 15.95 6.82 1.67
CA ILE A 50 16.18 5.58 0.93
C ILE A 50 16.21 5.95 -0.56
N ALA A 51 17.22 5.46 -1.28
CA ALA A 51 17.28 5.53 -2.73
C ALA A 51 17.12 4.10 -3.29
N GLU A 52 16.19 3.94 -4.19
CA GLU A 52 15.84 2.65 -4.80
C GLU A 52 15.94 2.74 -6.31
N GLU A 53 16.18 1.61 -6.97
CA GLU A 53 16.09 1.51 -8.42
C GLU A 53 14.65 1.72 -8.88
N LEU A 54 14.48 2.50 -9.96
CA LEU A 54 13.16 2.75 -10.53
C LEU A 54 12.64 1.49 -11.23
N LEU A 55 11.52 0.98 -10.76
CA LEU A 55 10.85 -0.13 -11.41
C LEU A 55 10.18 0.34 -12.71
N PRO A 56 10.33 -0.41 -13.83
CA PRO A 56 9.67 -0.08 -15.08
C PRO A 56 8.15 -0.21 -14.95
N THR A 57 7.43 0.68 -15.60
CA THR A 57 5.96 0.56 -15.70
C THR A 57 5.62 -0.62 -16.62
N PRO A 58 4.69 -1.50 -16.21
CA PRO A 58 4.28 -2.62 -17.04
C PRO A 58 3.71 -2.14 -18.39
N LYS A 59 3.92 -2.94 -19.44
CA LYS A 59 3.44 -2.63 -20.79
C LYS A 59 1.91 -2.45 -20.79
N GLY A 60 1.43 -1.34 -21.34
CA GLY A 60 0.01 -1.03 -21.43
C GLY A 60 -0.58 -0.35 -20.18
N GLU A 61 0.22 -0.14 -19.14
CA GLU A 61 -0.20 0.59 -17.94
C GLU A 61 0.39 2.02 -17.94
N SER A 62 -0.35 2.95 -17.36
CA SER A 62 0.09 4.35 -17.23
C SER A 62 1.05 4.54 -16.04
N THR A 63 0.93 3.70 -15.03
CA THR A 63 1.73 3.75 -13.80
C THR A 63 1.96 2.34 -13.26
N LEU A 64 2.83 2.21 -12.27
CA LEU A 64 2.95 0.96 -11.50
C LEU A 64 1.60 0.63 -10.83
N ILE A 65 1.26 -0.66 -10.82
CA ILE A 65 0.11 -1.18 -10.12
C ILE A 65 0.55 -1.59 -8.72
N ASP A 66 -0.10 -1.00 -7.70
CA ASP A 66 0.11 -1.42 -6.33
C ASP A 66 -0.86 -2.56 -5.98
N TYR A 67 -0.32 -3.65 -5.49
CA TYR A 67 -1.05 -4.75 -4.88
C TYR A 67 -0.96 -4.60 -3.37
N LYS A 68 -2.03 -4.19 -2.72
CA LYS A 68 -2.10 -3.96 -1.27
C LYS A 68 -2.80 -5.13 -0.59
N LEU A 69 -2.00 -6.00 0.02
CA LEU A 69 -2.49 -7.21 0.65
C LEU A 69 -2.76 -6.94 2.13
N TRP A 70 -4.05 -6.96 2.54
CA TRP A 70 -4.44 -6.88 3.95
C TRP A 70 -4.35 -8.23 4.61
N CYS A 71 -3.43 -8.31 5.56
CA CYS A 71 -3.19 -9.50 6.36
C CYS A 71 -3.77 -9.30 7.77
N PHE A 72 -4.53 -10.28 8.23
CA PHE A 72 -5.03 -10.35 9.60
C PHE A 72 -4.54 -11.65 10.22
N ASN A 73 -3.86 -11.54 11.38
CA ASN A 73 -3.25 -12.67 12.09
C ASN A 73 -2.34 -13.54 11.18
N GLY A 74 -1.56 -12.90 10.32
CA GLY A 74 -0.62 -13.56 9.42
C GLY A 74 -1.25 -14.22 8.19
N LYS A 75 -2.50 -13.89 7.85
CA LYS A 75 -3.19 -14.40 6.65
C LYS A 75 -3.75 -13.26 5.79
N VAL A 76 -3.53 -13.33 4.49
CA VAL A 76 -4.15 -12.41 3.53
C VAL A 76 -5.65 -12.69 3.45
N HIS A 77 -6.48 -11.68 3.64
CA HIS A 77 -7.93 -11.75 3.50
C HIS A 77 -8.46 -10.90 2.35
N TYR A 78 -7.83 -9.76 2.08
CA TYR A 78 -8.25 -8.86 1.02
C TYR A 78 -7.06 -8.30 0.29
N ILE A 79 -7.26 -8.00 -0.99
CA ILE A 79 -6.24 -7.40 -1.87
C ILE A 79 -6.86 -6.20 -2.56
N MET A 80 -6.31 -5.02 -2.35
CA MET A 80 -6.74 -3.82 -3.05
C MET A 80 -5.73 -3.46 -4.13
N ILE A 81 -6.22 -3.35 -5.35
CA ILE A 81 -5.45 -2.85 -6.48
C ILE A 81 -5.59 -1.34 -6.55
N CYS A 82 -4.44 -0.68 -6.64
CA CYS A 82 -4.35 0.75 -6.91
C CYS A 82 -3.66 0.96 -8.26
N SER A 83 -4.38 1.50 -9.23
CA SER A 83 -3.90 1.75 -10.60
C SER A 83 -4.12 3.20 -11.04
N ASP A 84 -3.61 3.54 -12.21
CA ASP A 84 -3.85 4.82 -12.92
C ASP A 84 -3.71 6.05 -12.01
N ARG A 85 -2.60 6.10 -11.25
CA ARG A 85 -2.32 7.25 -10.40
C ARG A 85 -2.04 8.48 -11.26
N SER A 86 -2.75 9.57 -11.01
CA SER A 86 -2.35 10.87 -11.58
C SER A 86 -0.98 11.28 -11.04
N GLY A 87 -0.21 12.04 -11.84
CA GLY A 87 1.18 12.41 -11.52
C GLY A 87 1.36 13.14 -10.18
N ASN A 88 0.32 13.79 -9.67
CA ASN A 88 0.29 14.45 -8.35
C ASN A 88 -0.34 13.57 -7.24
N GLY A 89 -0.73 12.31 -7.56
CA GLY A 89 -1.38 11.40 -6.62
C GLY A 89 -2.81 11.79 -6.22
N ALA A 90 -3.41 12.80 -6.86
CA ALA A 90 -4.76 13.28 -6.53
C ALA A 90 -5.86 12.30 -6.89
N LYS A 91 -5.61 11.40 -7.83
CA LYS A 91 -6.52 10.32 -8.21
C LYS A 91 -5.79 8.99 -8.18
N VAL A 92 -6.48 7.95 -7.71
CA VAL A 92 -6.03 6.57 -7.78
C VAL A 92 -7.26 5.67 -7.96
N HIS A 93 -7.25 4.86 -9.02
CA HIS A 93 -8.32 3.90 -9.24
C HIS A 93 -8.18 2.73 -8.27
N LEU A 94 -9.29 2.38 -7.61
CA LEU A 94 -9.33 1.33 -6.61
C LEU A 94 -10.21 0.17 -7.05
N MET A 95 -9.76 -1.05 -6.82
CA MET A 95 -10.57 -2.26 -6.89
C MET A 95 -10.18 -3.21 -5.76
N LEU A 96 -11.15 -3.60 -4.95
CA LEU A 96 -10.98 -4.56 -3.87
C LEU A 96 -11.30 -5.97 -4.37
N TYR A 97 -10.50 -6.93 -3.93
CA TYR A 97 -10.68 -8.37 -4.15
C TYR A 97 -10.64 -9.10 -2.81
N ASP A 98 -11.34 -10.22 -2.74
CA ASP A 98 -11.12 -11.18 -1.67
C ASP A 98 -9.82 -11.99 -1.88
N ARG A 99 -9.54 -12.91 -0.96
CA ARG A 99 -8.36 -13.77 -1.01
C ARG A 99 -8.28 -14.60 -2.31
N GLU A 100 -9.42 -15.04 -2.83
CA GLU A 100 -9.54 -15.89 -4.01
C GLU A 100 -9.53 -15.12 -5.33
N TRP A 101 -9.40 -13.80 -5.26
CA TRP A 101 -9.43 -12.86 -6.38
C TRP A 101 -10.84 -12.59 -6.94
N ASN A 102 -11.89 -12.76 -6.15
CA ASN A 102 -13.21 -12.28 -6.54
C ASN A 102 -13.32 -10.78 -6.29
N ALA A 103 -13.76 -10.02 -7.30
CA ALA A 103 -13.92 -8.58 -7.17
C ALA A 103 -15.05 -8.24 -6.19
N CYS A 104 -14.79 -7.31 -5.27
CA CYS A 104 -15.68 -6.89 -4.19
C CYS A 104 -16.01 -5.38 -4.27
N PRO A 105 -16.54 -4.85 -5.39
CA PRO A 105 -16.79 -3.42 -5.55
C PRO A 105 -17.83 -2.89 -4.55
N GLN A 106 -18.73 -3.74 -4.03
CA GLN A 106 -19.76 -3.39 -3.05
C GLN A 106 -19.18 -2.92 -1.71
N TYR A 107 -17.92 -3.21 -1.43
CA TYR A 107 -17.25 -2.79 -0.20
C TYR A 107 -16.48 -1.46 -0.33
N SER A 108 -16.49 -0.85 -1.53
CA SER A 108 -15.78 0.40 -1.80
C SER A 108 -16.72 1.57 -1.99
N ILE A 109 -16.32 2.73 -1.45
CA ILE A 109 -16.98 4.02 -1.71
C ILE A 109 -16.11 4.74 -2.78
N PHE A 110 -16.63 4.76 -3.99
CA PHE A 110 -15.95 5.43 -5.10
C PHE A 110 -16.23 6.94 -5.08
N SER A 111 -15.22 7.72 -5.43
CA SER A 111 -15.28 9.19 -5.46
C SER A 111 -14.38 9.74 -6.56
N SER A 112 -14.39 11.05 -6.76
CA SER A 112 -13.48 11.70 -7.71
C SER A 112 -11.99 11.49 -7.41
N GLY A 113 -11.63 11.36 -6.12
CA GLY A 113 -10.26 11.03 -5.69
C GLY A 113 -9.96 9.53 -5.72
N TYR A 114 -11.00 8.71 -5.61
CA TYR A 114 -10.93 7.24 -5.60
C TYR A 114 -11.93 6.64 -6.60
N PRO A 115 -11.74 6.86 -7.90
CA PRO A 115 -12.62 6.25 -8.90
C PRO A 115 -12.49 4.73 -8.91
N LYS A 116 -13.54 4.07 -9.42
CA LYS A 116 -13.54 2.62 -9.59
C LYS A 116 -12.46 2.20 -10.58
N GLY A 117 -11.61 1.27 -10.18
CA GLY A 117 -10.63 0.65 -11.04
C GLY A 117 -11.23 -0.39 -11.98
N LYS A 118 -10.50 -0.75 -13.02
CA LYS A 118 -10.83 -1.88 -13.90
C LYS A 118 -10.74 -3.20 -13.12
N ILE A 119 -11.55 -4.18 -13.52
CA ILE A 119 -11.41 -5.55 -13.02
C ILE A 119 -10.19 -6.15 -13.72
N MET A 120 -9.22 -6.56 -12.91
CA MET A 120 -7.97 -7.16 -13.39
C MET A 120 -8.10 -8.69 -13.45
N PRO A 121 -7.48 -9.35 -14.43
CA PRO A 121 -7.35 -10.81 -14.43
C PRO A 121 -6.56 -11.27 -13.18
N LYS A 122 -6.84 -12.49 -12.73
CA LYS A 122 -6.13 -13.09 -11.60
C LYS A 122 -4.65 -13.30 -11.98
N PRO A 123 -3.70 -12.74 -11.21
CA PRO A 123 -2.27 -12.97 -11.45
C PRO A 123 -1.93 -14.46 -11.35
N LYS A 124 -1.14 -14.99 -12.30
CA LYS A 124 -0.71 -16.40 -12.26
C LYS A 124 0.17 -16.71 -11.04
N ASN A 125 0.90 -15.71 -10.56
CA ASN A 125 1.76 -15.79 -9.37
C ASN A 125 1.10 -15.25 -8.08
N LEU A 126 -0.24 -15.21 -8.01
CA LEU A 126 -0.99 -14.73 -6.84
C LEU A 126 -0.62 -15.48 -5.55
N GLU A 127 -0.46 -16.81 -5.64
CA GLU A 127 -0.05 -17.61 -4.47
C GLU A 127 1.28 -17.15 -3.90
N LYS A 128 2.27 -16.95 -4.75
CA LYS A 128 3.57 -16.43 -4.34
C LYS A 128 3.48 -15.06 -3.67
N MET A 129 2.59 -14.18 -4.17
CA MET A 129 2.35 -12.88 -3.54
C MET A 129 1.74 -13.07 -2.14
N ARG A 130 0.77 -13.98 -1.99
CA ARG A 130 0.16 -14.31 -0.69
C ARG A 130 1.17 -14.89 0.28
N GLU A 131 2.00 -15.84 -0.15
CA GLU A 131 3.06 -16.42 0.69
C GLU A 131 4.02 -15.36 1.22
N VAL A 132 4.48 -14.45 0.34
CA VAL A 132 5.35 -13.33 0.76
C VAL A 132 4.66 -12.45 1.79
N ALA A 133 3.41 -12.03 1.53
CA ALA A 133 2.68 -11.16 2.43
C ALA A 133 2.37 -11.83 3.77
N GLU A 134 1.98 -13.11 3.76
CA GLU A 134 1.71 -13.88 4.97
C GLU A 134 2.97 -14.11 5.80
N LYS A 135 4.11 -14.37 5.15
CA LYS A 135 5.40 -14.49 5.84
C LYS A 135 5.81 -13.18 6.52
N LEU A 136 5.64 -12.04 5.83
CA LEU A 136 5.97 -10.71 6.37
C LEU A 136 5.02 -10.26 7.49
N SER A 137 3.78 -10.75 7.48
CA SER A 137 2.76 -10.36 8.46
C SER A 137 2.68 -11.28 9.69
N GLN A 138 3.55 -12.29 9.79
CA GLN A 138 3.59 -13.16 10.96
C GLN A 138 3.85 -12.38 12.24
N GLY A 139 3.07 -12.66 13.28
CA GLY A 139 3.19 -11.99 14.57
C GLY A 139 2.48 -10.64 14.69
N PHE A 140 1.86 -10.15 13.62
CA PHE A 140 1.06 -8.92 13.65
C PHE A 140 -0.43 -9.24 13.57
N PRO A 141 -1.28 -8.62 14.41
CA PRO A 141 -2.74 -8.81 14.35
C PRO A 141 -3.33 -8.22 13.07
N GLU A 142 -2.78 -7.12 12.56
CA GLU A 142 -3.04 -6.55 11.24
C GLU A 142 -1.74 -6.02 10.64
N LEU A 143 -1.55 -6.27 9.36
CA LEU A 143 -0.49 -5.64 8.58
C LEU A 143 -0.91 -5.59 7.12
N ARG A 144 -0.76 -4.43 6.48
CA ARG A 144 -0.87 -4.32 5.04
C ARG A 144 0.50 -4.43 4.40
N VAL A 145 0.64 -5.36 3.48
CA VAL A 145 1.87 -5.57 2.70
C VAL A 145 1.61 -5.08 1.28
N ASP A 146 2.34 -4.06 0.85
CA ASP A 146 2.23 -3.50 -0.49
C ASP A 146 3.33 -4.11 -1.38
N LEU A 147 2.91 -4.68 -2.50
CA LEU A 147 3.78 -5.36 -3.46
C LEU A 147 3.60 -4.77 -4.87
N TYR A 148 4.64 -4.88 -5.68
CA TYR A 148 4.57 -4.64 -7.13
C TYR A 148 4.78 -5.95 -7.86
N ASN A 149 3.95 -6.19 -8.89
CA ASN A 149 4.05 -7.33 -9.78
C ASN A 149 4.11 -6.82 -11.22
N LEU A 150 5.29 -6.87 -11.82
CA LEU A 150 5.50 -6.31 -13.16
C LEU A 150 5.09 -7.25 -14.28
N ASN A 151 4.94 -8.54 -13.97
CA ASN A 151 4.52 -9.57 -14.94
C ASN A 151 3.51 -10.54 -14.30
N PRO A 152 2.24 -10.12 -14.13
CA PRO A 152 1.21 -10.94 -13.50
C PRO A 152 0.81 -12.18 -14.33
N GLU A 153 1.17 -12.22 -15.63
CA GLU A 153 0.90 -13.33 -16.53
C GLU A 153 1.93 -14.47 -16.43
N ASP A 154 3.00 -14.27 -15.66
CA ASP A 154 4.07 -15.25 -15.46
C ASP A 154 4.02 -15.82 -14.03
N GLU A 155 3.87 -17.13 -13.89
CA GLU A 155 3.91 -17.81 -12.58
C GLU A 155 5.23 -17.59 -11.84
N ASN A 156 6.33 -17.45 -12.58
CA ASN A 156 7.66 -17.16 -12.05
C ASN A 156 7.99 -15.67 -12.01
N GLY A 157 7.03 -14.82 -12.38
CA GLY A 157 7.19 -13.35 -12.38
C GLY A 157 7.74 -12.83 -11.06
N LYS A 158 8.68 -11.89 -11.15
CA LYS A 158 9.29 -11.27 -9.97
C LYS A 158 8.28 -10.39 -9.24
N ILE A 159 8.24 -10.54 -7.94
CA ILE A 159 7.47 -9.71 -7.02
C ILE A 159 8.44 -8.79 -6.30
N TYR A 160 8.13 -7.51 -6.28
CA TYR A 160 8.93 -6.49 -5.61
C TYR A 160 8.20 -6.01 -4.37
N PHE A 161 8.95 -5.85 -3.29
CA PHE A 161 8.45 -5.29 -2.06
C PHE A 161 8.26 -3.77 -2.22
N GLY A 162 7.13 -3.25 -1.74
CA GLY A 162 6.83 -1.83 -1.71
C GLY A 162 6.95 -1.25 -0.31
N GLU A 163 6.00 -1.59 0.58
CA GLU A 163 6.01 -1.11 1.96
C GLU A 163 5.24 -2.03 2.91
N LEU A 164 5.49 -1.88 4.21
CA LEU A 164 4.63 -2.38 5.27
C LEU A 164 3.84 -1.21 5.87
N THR A 165 2.53 -1.39 6.03
CA THR A 165 1.68 -0.36 6.64
C THR A 165 0.99 -0.95 7.87
N PHE A 166 1.31 -0.40 9.04
CA PHE A 166 0.79 -0.87 10.33
C PHE A 166 -0.53 -0.23 10.71
N THR A 167 -0.79 0.96 10.21
CA THR A 167 -2.02 1.71 10.47
C THR A 167 -2.49 2.40 9.18
N SER A 168 -3.28 1.68 8.39
CA SER A 168 -3.76 2.21 7.11
C SER A 168 -4.56 3.49 7.30
N LEU A 169 -4.02 4.64 6.83
CA LEU A 169 -4.60 6.00 7.00
C LEU A 169 -4.98 6.33 8.44
N GLY A 170 -4.22 5.85 9.45
CA GLY A 170 -4.57 6.06 10.85
C GLY A 170 -5.93 5.45 11.25
N GLY A 171 -6.42 4.46 10.52
CA GLY A 171 -7.75 3.87 10.70
C GLY A 171 -8.90 4.63 10.03
N LEU A 172 -8.62 5.78 9.37
CA LEU A 172 -9.63 6.66 8.76
C LEU A 172 -9.80 6.38 7.26
N MET A 173 -10.10 5.14 6.90
CA MET A 173 -10.25 4.71 5.50
C MET A 173 -11.63 5.08 4.95
N THR A 174 -11.77 6.26 4.37
CA THR A 174 -13.04 6.81 3.85
C THR A 174 -13.50 6.19 2.53
N TYR A 175 -12.67 5.38 1.89
CA TYR A 175 -12.99 4.70 0.62
C TYR A 175 -13.57 3.30 0.82
N PHE A 176 -13.80 2.88 2.05
CA PHE A 176 -14.49 1.63 2.35
C PHE A 176 -15.83 1.87 3.01
N THR A 177 -16.79 0.97 2.73
CA THR A 177 -18.10 1.00 3.36
C THR A 177 -18.01 0.64 4.85
N PRO A 178 -18.96 1.13 5.71
CA PRO A 178 -19.02 0.73 7.10
C PRO A 178 -19.18 -0.79 7.29
N GLU A 179 -19.90 -1.44 6.37
CA GLU A 179 -20.04 -2.90 6.35
C GLU A 179 -18.70 -3.59 6.20
N PHE A 180 -17.87 -3.15 5.23
CA PHE A 180 -16.55 -3.71 5.04
C PHE A 180 -15.65 -3.48 6.26
N LEU A 181 -15.64 -2.27 6.80
CA LEU A 181 -14.83 -1.94 7.99
C LEU A 181 -15.21 -2.80 9.19
N LYS A 182 -16.51 -3.06 9.40
CA LYS A 182 -17.00 -3.98 10.44
C LYS A 182 -16.54 -5.42 10.18
N LYS A 183 -16.64 -5.89 8.93
CA LYS A 183 -16.23 -7.23 8.53
C LYS A 183 -14.74 -7.44 8.68
N ALA A 184 -13.93 -6.50 8.22
CA ALA A 184 -12.47 -6.53 8.35
C ALA A 184 -12.04 -6.42 9.82
N GLY A 185 -12.69 -5.53 10.60
CA GLY A 185 -12.43 -5.38 12.02
C GLY A 185 -12.73 -6.64 12.84
N ALA A 186 -13.69 -7.47 12.41
CA ALA A 186 -13.97 -8.75 13.06
C ALA A 186 -12.85 -9.79 12.87
N LEU A 187 -11.97 -9.60 11.88
CA LEU A 187 -10.79 -10.44 11.67
C LEU A 187 -9.63 -10.05 12.59
N PHE A 188 -9.71 -8.87 13.21
CA PHE A 188 -8.66 -8.31 14.02
C PHE A 188 -8.79 -8.80 15.47
N SER A 189 -7.74 -9.46 16.00
CA SER A 189 -7.71 -9.90 17.40
C SER A 189 -6.43 -9.43 18.09
N ILE A 190 -6.58 -8.58 19.10
CA ILE A 190 -5.48 -8.14 19.95
C ILE A 190 -5.25 -9.14 21.10
N LYS A 191 -6.22 -10.00 21.41
CA LYS A 191 -6.16 -10.91 22.56
C LYS A 191 -4.99 -11.89 22.48
N ASP A 192 -4.72 -12.38 21.27
CA ASP A 192 -3.66 -13.36 21.02
C ASP A 192 -2.28 -12.72 20.91
N PHE A 193 -2.23 -11.41 20.62
CA PHE A 193 -1.00 -10.65 20.52
C PHE A 193 -0.36 -10.38 21.88
N LYS A 194 -1.16 -10.06 22.90
CA LYS A 194 -0.68 -9.76 24.26
C LYS A 194 -0.04 -10.97 24.97
N LYS A 195 -0.18 -12.19 24.45
CA LYS A 195 0.42 -13.40 25.02
C LYS A 195 1.83 -13.69 24.50
N LYS A 196 2.33 -12.93 23.53
CA LYS A 196 3.63 -13.17 22.86
C LYS A 196 4.69 -12.09 23.11
N VAL A 197 4.36 -11.06 23.92
CA VAL A 197 5.29 -9.97 24.32
C VAL A 197 5.72 -10.16 25.76
#